data_eea557f2bf2e5102599596e9f25e5da4
#
_entry.id   eea557f2bf2e5102599596e9f25e5da4
#
_cell.length_a   1.000
_cell.length_b   1.000
_cell.length_c   1.000
_cell.angle_alpha   90.00
_cell.angle_beta   90.00
_cell.angle_gamma   90.00
#
_symmetry.space_group_name_H-M   'P 1'
#
loop_
_entity.id
_entity.type
_entity.pdbx_description
1 polymer ?
#
loop_
_entity_poly.entity_id
_entity_poly.type
_entity_poly.pdbx_seq_one_letter_code
_entity_poly.pdbx_strand_id
1 'polypeptide(L)'
;LMRLSNHRPWSFNMADYDYGTGRRKTAAARVFVTGGSGRILVNSVPLDEFFGRETARMIVRQPLELAELTDKLDLRISVKGGGDSGQAGAIRHGVARALVEYDESLRSPMRQAGFLTRDARAVERKKVGLRKSRKRPQYSKR
;
A
#
# COMPACT_ATOMS: atom_id res chain seq x y z
N LEU A 1 -29.00 1.13 19.79
CA LEU A 1 -28.53 1.49 19.48
C LEU A 1 -27.99 1.68 19.14
N MET A 2 -27.90 1.77 19.18
CA MET A 2 -27.22 2.18 18.77
C MET A 2 -26.42 2.36 18.66
N ARG A 3 -26.37 2.20 18.60
CA ARG A 3 -25.50 2.47 18.50
C ARG A 3 -24.75 2.61 18.23
N LEU A 4 -24.80 2.51 18.20
CA LEU A 4 -23.90 2.76 17.92
C LEU A 4 -23.03 2.92 17.65
N SER A 5 -23.08 2.65 17.85
CA SER A 5 -22.28 2.97 17.65
C SER A 5 -21.74 3.12 17.19
N ASN A 6 -21.82 3.06 17.32
CA ASN A 6 -21.33 3.50 16.95
C ASN A 6 -20.86 3.69 16.15
N HIS A 7 -21.14 3.55 16.32
CA HIS A 7 -20.63 3.88 15.23
C HIS A 7 -19.37 4.49 15.05
N ARG A 8 -18.38 4.01 15.33
CA ARG A 8 -17.07 4.44 14.93
C ARG A 8 -16.84 4.06 13.48
N PRO A 9 -16.56 4.99 12.59
CA PRO A 9 -16.30 4.62 11.22
C PRO A 9 -15.04 3.76 11.04
N TRP A 10 -14.19 3.73 12.06
CA TRP A 10 -12.92 2.97 12.01
C TRP A 10 -12.98 1.68 12.78
N SER A 11 -14.00 1.49 13.51
CA SER A 11 -14.27 0.22 14.13
C SER A 11 -14.67 -0.73 13.00
N PHE A 12 -13.99 -1.83 12.85
CA PHE A 12 -14.32 -2.73 11.77
C PHE A 12 -14.59 -4.13 12.29
N ASN A 13 -15.47 -4.80 11.58
CA ASN A 13 -15.72 -6.22 11.71
C ASN A 13 -15.12 -6.85 10.47
N MET A 14 -14.28 -7.86 10.62
CA MET A 14 -13.62 -8.49 9.49
C MET A 14 -14.61 -9.03 8.45
N ALA A 15 -15.82 -9.35 8.88
CA ALA A 15 -16.84 -9.84 7.96
C ALA A 15 -17.36 -8.76 7.02
N ASP A 16 -17.19 -7.49 7.38
CA ASP A 16 -17.71 -6.36 6.60
C ASP A 16 -16.67 -5.74 5.68
N TYR A 17 -15.45 -6.24 5.69
CA TYR A 17 -14.34 -5.65 4.93
C TYR A 17 -13.68 -6.68 4.05
N ASP A 18 -13.30 -6.25 2.87
CA ASP A 18 -12.37 -7.01 2.05
C ASP A 18 -10.97 -6.61 2.42
N TYR A 19 -10.08 -7.58 2.52
CA TYR A 19 -8.78 -7.37 3.11
C TYR A 19 -7.67 -7.71 2.13
N GLY A 20 -6.62 -6.90 2.15
CA GLY A 20 -5.41 -7.17 1.39
C GLY A 20 -4.18 -6.76 2.17
N THR A 21 -3.11 -7.54 2.05
CA THR A 21 -1.82 -7.22 2.64
C THR A 21 -0.86 -6.83 1.53
N GLY A 22 -0.15 -5.73 1.71
CA GLY A 22 0.86 -5.30 0.76
C GLY A 22 2.21 -5.17 1.43
N ARG A 23 3.26 -5.42 0.68
CA ARG A 23 4.62 -5.31 1.19
C ARG A 23 5.53 -4.74 0.12
N ARG A 24 6.46 -3.92 0.55
CA ARG A 24 7.53 -3.44 -0.31
C ARG A 24 8.73 -3.06 0.57
N LYS A 25 9.91 -3.62 0.26
CA LYS A 25 11.10 -3.42 1.08
C LYS A 25 10.78 -3.85 2.51
N THR A 26 10.95 -2.97 3.49
CA THR A 26 10.62 -3.28 4.88
C THR A 26 9.24 -2.82 5.28
N ALA A 27 8.51 -2.15 4.38
CA ALA A 27 7.17 -1.66 4.68
C ALA A 27 6.14 -2.77 4.53
N ALA A 28 5.18 -2.79 5.45
CA ALA A 28 4.06 -3.71 5.40
C ALA A 28 2.77 -2.93 5.61
N ALA A 29 1.78 -3.18 4.77
CA ALA A 29 0.50 -2.49 4.83
C ALA A 29 -0.63 -3.50 4.96
N ARG A 30 -1.61 -3.16 5.78
CA ARG A 30 -2.86 -3.91 5.89
C ARG A 30 -3.97 -3.01 5.40
N VAL A 31 -4.70 -3.45 4.40
CA VAL A 31 -5.72 -2.63 3.75
C VAL A 31 -7.08 -3.26 3.93
N PHE A 32 -8.02 -2.48 4.43
CA PHE A 32 -9.40 -2.89 4.61
C PHE A 32 -10.27 -2.03 3.71
N VAL A 33 -11.09 -2.66 2.88
CA VAL A 33 -11.93 -1.99 1.89
C VAL A 33 -13.38 -2.22 2.23
N THR A 34 -14.18 -1.15 2.21
CA THR A 34 -15.62 -1.24 2.37
C THR A 34 -16.28 -0.24 1.43
N GLY A 35 -17.56 -0.42 1.17
CA GLY A 35 -18.31 0.53 0.37
C GLY A 35 -18.43 1.87 1.09
N GLY A 36 -18.31 2.95 0.34
CA GLY A 36 -18.36 4.28 0.94
C GLY A 36 -18.28 5.39 -0.09
N SER A 37 -17.62 6.47 0.26
CA SER A 37 -17.62 7.69 -0.52
C SER A 37 -16.24 8.13 -1.03
N GLY A 38 -15.22 7.31 -0.82
CA GLY A 38 -13.88 7.63 -1.32
C GLY A 38 -12.92 8.11 -0.26
N ARG A 39 -13.20 7.86 1.01
CA ARG A 39 -12.29 8.22 2.10
C ARG A 39 -11.15 7.22 2.19
N ILE A 40 -9.95 7.75 2.32
CA ILE A 40 -8.76 6.92 2.52
C ILE A 40 -8.07 7.39 3.79
N LEU A 41 -7.96 6.50 4.76
CA LEU A 41 -7.27 6.78 6.02
C LEU A 41 -6.06 5.88 6.14
N VAL A 42 -4.91 6.46 6.42
CA VAL A 42 -3.67 5.74 6.65
C VAL A 42 -3.27 5.99 8.10
N ASN A 43 -3.25 4.92 8.90
CA ASN A 43 -2.94 5.02 10.33
C ASN A 43 -3.82 6.08 11.02
N SER A 44 -5.10 6.11 10.66
CA SER A 44 -6.12 7.02 11.19
C SER A 44 -5.94 8.49 10.76
N VAL A 45 -5.09 8.73 9.77
CA VAL A 45 -4.84 10.08 9.24
C VAL A 45 -5.27 10.09 7.78
N PRO A 46 -5.96 11.14 7.31
CA PRO A 46 -6.31 11.20 5.88
C PRO A 46 -5.08 11.07 4.99
N LEU A 47 -5.27 10.45 3.83
CA LEU A 47 -4.17 10.19 2.91
C LEU A 47 -3.37 11.45 2.58
N ASP A 48 -4.07 12.56 2.34
CA ASP A 48 -3.43 13.80 1.94
C ASP A 48 -2.58 14.40 3.05
N GLU A 49 -2.88 14.06 4.30
CA GLU A 49 -2.08 14.52 5.45
C GLU A 49 -0.98 13.52 5.79
N PHE A 50 -1.21 12.23 5.56
CA PHE A 50 -0.21 11.22 5.88
C PHE A 50 1.00 11.31 4.95
N PHE A 51 0.75 11.41 3.64
CA PHE A 51 1.81 11.59 2.66
C PHE A 51 1.84 13.04 2.19
N GLY A 52 2.92 13.74 2.50
CA GLY A 52 3.09 15.10 2.03
C GLY A 52 3.43 15.20 0.55
N ARG A 53 3.95 14.11 -0.03
CA ARG A 53 4.36 14.09 -1.43
C ARG A 53 3.20 13.68 -2.32
N GLU A 54 2.96 14.46 -3.34
CA GLU A 54 1.91 14.14 -4.30
C GLU A 54 2.17 12.82 -5.01
N THR A 55 3.42 12.52 -5.31
CA THR A 55 3.79 11.27 -5.97
C THR A 55 3.35 10.06 -5.16
N ALA A 56 3.56 10.11 -3.84
CA ALA A 56 3.15 9.00 -2.97
C ALA A 56 1.64 8.84 -2.94
N ARG A 57 0.91 9.96 -2.87
CA ARG A 57 -0.55 9.90 -2.90
C ARG A 57 -1.07 9.32 -4.20
N MET A 58 -0.42 9.69 -5.31
CA MET A 58 -0.78 9.20 -6.63
C MET A 58 -0.59 7.68 -6.72
N ILE A 59 0.52 7.18 -6.19
CA ILE A 59 0.80 5.74 -6.20
C ILE A 59 -0.30 4.97 -5.45
N VAL A 60 -0.72 5.48 -4.31
CA VAL A 60 -1.77 4.83 -3.52
C VAL A 60 -3.09 4.78 -4.27
N ARG A 61 -3.40 5.83 -5.03
CA ARG A 61 -4.67 5.92 -5.74
C ARG A 61 -4.71 5.15 -7.06
N GLN A 62 -3.57 4.74 -7.60
CA GLN A 62 -3.51 4.08 -8.90
C GLN A 62 -4.44 2.88 -9.04
N PRO A 63 -4.48 1.94 -8.09
CA PRO A 63 -5.41 0.81 -8.24
C PRO A 63 -6.87 1.22 -8.26
N LEU A 64 -7.23 2.22 -7.45
CA LEU A 64 -8.61 2.69 -7.41
C LEU A 64 -9.00 3.37 -8.71
N GLU A 65 -8.09 4.13 -9.30
CA GLU A 65 -8.35 4.79 -10.58
C GLU A 65 -8.47 3.77 -11.70
N LEU A 66 -7.62 2.75 -11.68
CA LEU A 66 -7.70 1.69 -12.68
C LEU A 66 -9.03 0.96 -12.62
N ALA A 67 -9.53 0.73 -11.41
CA ALA A 67 -10.81 0.05 -11.21
C ALA A 67 -12.02 0.99 -11.33
N GLU A 68 -11.78 2.30 -11.43
CA GLU A 68 -12.83 3.31 -11.46
C GLU A 68 -13.71 3.30 -10.22
N LEU A 69 -13.08 3.05 -9.08
CA LEU A 69 -13.78 2.96 -7.79
C LEU A 69 -13.36 4.04 -6.80
N THR A 70 -12.75 5.11 -7.28
CA THR A 70 -12.18 6.14 -6.42
C THR A 70 -13.20 6.76 -5.46
N ASP A 71 -14.44 6.94 -5.92
CA ASP A 71 -15.49 7.58 -5.14
C ASP A 71 -16.49 6.61 -4.53
N LYS A 72 -16.23 5.31 -4.67
CA LYS A 72 -17.21 4.30 -4.28
C LYS A 72 -16.77 3.45 -3.09
N LEU A 73 -15.52 3.53 -2.71
CA LEU A 73 -14.98 2.69 -1.65
C LEU A 73 -14.26 3.53 -0.62
N ASP A 74 -14.40 3.12 0.64
CA ASP A 74 -13.60 3.67 1.73
C ASP A 74 -12.50 2.69 2.06
N LEU A 75 -11.31 3.21 2.33
CA LEU A 75 -10.14 2.40 2.66
C LEU A 75 -9.66 2.75 4.06
N ARG A 76 -9.39 1.73 4.82
CA ARG A 76 -8.71 1.89 6.09
C ARG A 76 -7.40 1.12 6.00
N ILE A 77 -6.30 1.83 6.20
CA ILE A 77 -4.96 1.29 5.96
C ILE A 77 -4.13 1.43 7.22
N SER A 78 -3.45 0.35 7.58
CA SER A 78 -2.45 0.36 8.63
C SER A 78 -1.12 0.01 7.99
N VAL A 79 -0.13 0.90 8.08
CA VAL A 79 1.17 0.69 7.46
C VAL A 79 2.26 0.99 8.46
N LYS A 80 3.36 0.23 8.38
CA LYS A 80 4.52 0.47 9.22
C LYS A 80 5.78 0.00 8.51
N GLY A 81 6.89 0.55 8.93
CA GLY A 81 8.20 0.20 8.39
C GLY A 81 8.52 0.96 7.12
N GLY A 82 9.80 1.03 6.79
CA GLY A 82 10.27 1.69 5.58
C GLY A 82 10.06 3.19 5.58
N GLY A 83 10.24 3.79 4.42
CA GLY A 83 10.01 5.22 4.21
C GLY A 83 8.79 5.45 3.33
N ASP A 84 8.54 6.73 3.00
CA ASP A 84 7.33 7.11 2.24
C ASP A 84 7.18 6.31 0.95
N SER A 85 8.26 6.16 0.20
CA SER A 85 8.21 5.46 -1.08
C SER A 85 7.86 3.98 -0.89
N GLY A 86 8.50 3.32 0.08
CA GLY A 86 8.21 1.93 0.38
C GLY A 86 6.80 1.75 0.92
N GLN A 87 6.36 2.67 1.78
CA GLN A 87 5.02 2.61 2.34
C GLN A 87 3.95 2.79 1.25
N ALA A 88 4.13 3.76 0.35
CA ALA A 88 3.18 3.98 -0.73
C ALA A 88 3.10 2.76 -1.64
N GLY A 89 4.24 2.14 -1.96
CA GLY A 89 4.27 0.93 -2.76
C GLY A 89 3.60 -0.25 -2.07
N ALA A 90 3.82 -0.41 -0.76
CA ALA A 90 3.18 -1.46 0.00
C ALA A 90 1.67 -1.26 0.05
N ILE A 91 1.23 -0.03 0.22
CA ILE A 91 -0.21 0.28 0.24
C ILE A 91 -0.82 -0.02 -1.12
N ARG A 92 -0.16 0.38 -2.21
CA ARG A 92 -0.67 0.09 -3.56
C ARG A 92 -0.85 -1.40 -3.76
N HIS A 93 0.11 -2.19 -3.37
CA HIS A 93 0.03 -3.64 -3.48
C HIS A 93 -1.14 -4.19 -2.66
N GLY A 94 -1.28 -3.72 -1.42
CA GLY A 94 -2.36 -4.15 -0.54
C GLY A 94 -3.74 -3.74 -1.06
N VAL A 95 -3.86 -2.52 -1.59
CA VAL A 95 -5.11 -2.04 -2.16
C VAL A 95 -5.50 -2.90 -3.37
N ALA A 96 -4.55 -3.20 -4.25
CA ALA A 96 -4.84 -4.04 -5.41
C ALA A 96 -5.34 -5.42 -4.98
N ARG A 97 -4.71 -6.01 -3.99
CA ARG A 97 -5.13 -7.32 -3.49
C ARG A 97 -6.50 -7.27 -2.83
N ALA A 98 -6.78 -6.21 -2.07
CA ALA A 98 -8.08 -6.05 -1.44
C ALA A 98 -9.18 -5.83 -2.48
N LEU A 99 -8.88 -5.09 -3.55
CA LEU A 99 -9.84 -4.88 -4.63
C LEU A 99 -10.16 -6.18 -5.37
N VAL A 100 -9.18 -7.06 -5.52
CA VAL A 100 -9.42 -8.37 -6.14
C VAL A 100 -10.35 -9.21 -5.25
N GLU A 101 -10.20 -9.11 -3.92
CA GLU A 101 -11.13 -9.75 -3.01
C GLU A 101 -12.53 -9.16 -3.11
N TYR A 102 -12.61 -7.85 -3.30
CA TYR A 102 -13.87 -7.14 -3.44
C TYR A 102 -14.56 -7.53 -4.76
N ASP A 103 -13.82 -7.63 -5.84
CA ASP A 103 -14.35 -7.97 -7.16
C ASP A 103 -13.29 -8.75 -7.93
N GLU A 104 -13.51 -10.05 -8.06
CA GLU A 104 -12.55 -10.96 -8.71
C GLU A 104 -12.29 -10.58 -10.17
N SER A 105 -13.22 -9.89 -10.83
CA SER A 105 -13.01 -9.48 -12.21
C SER A 105 -11.90 -8.45 -12.36
N LEU A 106 -11.47 -7.82 -11.26
CA LEU A 106 -10.37 -6.87 -11.28
C LEU A 106 -9.01 -7.52 -11.30
N ARG A 107 -8.94 -8.84 -11.11
CA ARG A 107 -7.64 -9.53 -11.04
C ARG A 107 -6.81 -9.34 -12.32
N SER A 108 -7.43 -9.52 -13.47
CA SER A 108 -6.72 -9.42 -14.74
C SER A 108 -6.20 -8.00 -14.99
N PRO A 109 -7.02 -6.94 -14.87
CA PRO A 109 -6.50 -5.57 -15.03
C PRO A 109 -5.39 -5.23 -14.04
N MET A 110 -5.54 -5.64 -12.78
CA MET A 110 -4.52 -5.36 -11.77
C MET A 110 -3.22 -6.08 -12.07
N ARG A 111 -3.31 -7.33 -12.54
CA ARG A 111 -2.12 -8.09 -12.92
C ARG A 111 -1.40 -7.44 -14.09
N GLN A 112 -2.16 -7.01 -15.10
CA GLN A 112 -1.57 -6.38 -16.26
C GLN A 112 -0.87 -5.06 -15.92
N ALA A 113 -1.42 -4.33 -14.96
CA ALA A 113 -0.80 -3.09 -14.50
C ALA A 113 0.40 -3.34 -13.57
N GLY A 114 0.62 -4.57 -13.14
CA GLY A 114 1.73 -4.91 -12.26
C GLY A 114 1.47 -4.65 -10.79
N PHE A 115 0.23 -4.35 -10.42
CA PHE A 115 -0.09 -4.00 -9.03
C PHE A 115 -0.18 -5.21 -8.11
N LEU A 116 -0.33 -6.41 -8.66
CA LEU A 116 -0.42 -7.63 -7.86
C LEU A 116 0.95 -8.27 -7.61
N THR A 117 1.97 -7.84 -8.33
CA THR A 117 3.30 -8.39 -8.19
C THR A 117 4.02 -7.73 -7.02
N ARG A 118 4.49 -8.54 -6.08
CA ARG A 118 5.31 -8.00 -5.01
C ARG A 118 6.67 -7.64 -5.57
N ASP A 119 7.08 -6.39 -5.32
CA ASP A 119 8.41 -5.94 -5.73
C ASP A 119 9.43 -6.54 -4.76
N ALA A 120 10.25 -7.43 -5.26
CA ALA A 120 11.24 -8.13 -4.44
C ALA A 120 12.48 -7.28 -4.15
N ARG A 121 12.59 -6.11 -4.76
CA ARG A 121 13.76 -5.25 -4.54
C ARG A 121 13.80 -4.77 -3.10
N ALA A 122 14.97 -4.86 -2.51
CA ALA A 122 15.21 -4.40 -1.15
C ALA A 122 16.66 -3.92 -1.08
N VAL A 123 17.00 -3.23 0.00
CA VAL A 123 18.38 -2.84 0.20
C VAL A 123 19.22 -4.09 0.30
N GLU A 124 20.19 -4.23 -0.58
CA GLU A 124 21.04 -5.39 -0.62
C GLU A 124 22.08 -5.31 0.50
N ARG A 125 22.33 -6.42 1.15
CA ARG A 125 23.30 -6.46 2.24
C ARG A 125 24.70 -6.12 1.73
N LYS A 126 25.41 -5.34 2.53
CA LYS A 126 26.83 -5.07 2.25
C LYS A 126 27.61 -6.38 2.32
N LYS A 127 28.46 -6.61 1.35
CA LYS A 127 29.25 -7.84 1.26
C LYS A 127 30.69 -7.57 1.63
N VAL A 128 31.35 -8.58 2.12
CA VAL A 128 32.76 -8.49 2.48
C VAL A 128 33.56 -8.09 1.24
N GLY A 129 34.47 -7.14 1.40
CA GLY A 129 35.29 -6.66 0.31
C GLY A 129 34.69 -5.57 -0.53
N LEU A 130 33.42 -5.20 -0.25
CA LEU A 130 32.74 -4.12 -0.97
C LEU A 130 32.37 -3.01 -0.02
N ARG A 131 32.30 -1.79 -0.52
CA ARG A 131 31.88 -0.64 0.30
C ARG A 131 30.38 -0.69 0.59
N LYS A 132 29.63 -1.08 -0.41
CA LYS A 132 28.19 -1.32 -0.30
C LYS A 132 27.95 -2.72 -0.80
N SER A 133 26.72 -3.04 -1.11
CA SER A 133 26.43 -4.40 -1.57
C SER A 133 27.18 -4.78 -2.83
N ARG A 134 27.37 -3.83 -3.75
CA ARG A 134 28.05 -4.10 -5.02
C ARG A 134 29.16 -3.12 -5.36
N LYS A 135 29.30 -2.05 -4.61
CA LYS A 135 30.30 -1.03 -4.92
C LYS A 135 31.64 -1.46 -4.37
N ARG A 136 32.61 -1.68 -5.26
CA ARG A 136 33.94 -2.07 -4.87
C ARG A 136 34.73 -0.88 -4.37
N PRO A 137 35.68 -1.10 -3.44
CA PRO A 137 36.59 -0.06 -3.05
C PRO A 137 37.42 0.42 -4.25
N GLN A 138 37.71 1.69 -4.27
CA GLN A 138 38.55 2.23 -5.31
C GLN A 138 40.01 2.00 -4.95
N TYR A 139 40.75 1.45 -5.88
CA TYR A 139 42.17 1.25 -5.69
C TYR A 139 42.95 2.33 -6.41
N SER A 140 43.95 2.84 -5.74
CA SER A 140 44.86 3.80 -6.33
C SER A 140 45.96 3.02 -7.05
N LYS A 141 46.11 3.24 -8.33
CA LYS A 141 47.16 2.61 -9.11
C LYS A 141 48.39 3.53 -9.17
N ARG A 142 49.54 2.96 -8.97
CA ARG A 142 50.79 3.69 -9.02
C ARG A 142 51.79 2.93 -9.81
#